data_b3865567d97188a1ae89a41e0a5f3454
#
_entry.id   b3865567d97188a1ae89a41e0a5f3454
#
_cell.length_a   1.000
_cell.length_b   1.000
_cell.length_c   1.000
_cell.angle_alpha   90.00
_cell.angle_beta   90.00
_cell.angle_gamma   90.00
#
_symmetry.space_group_name_H-M   'P 1'
#
loop_
_entity.id
_entity.type
_entity.pdbx_description
1 polymer ?
#
loop_
_entity_poly.entity_id
_entity_poly.type
_entity_poly.pdbx_seq_one_letter_code
_entity_poly.pdbx_strand_id
1 'polypeptide(L)'
;PPLEYSQQPIGKIPYSLYDLRIEREGFQSLMVNGIQIFPTQTAIQQCFLIESSRKVGSRADIINIQPNTLNGNYPAKIPEEVDKPLPAPTSGVVLAKPVIPEFITVHQGSPNNTSASNVTVRYKDYIKNVASSEIYSTWPESTIRANVYAIISFTLNRIYTEWYRGKGKNYQITNSTAYDHAFNYGRNIYDNISAIVDDIFSTYIRRYGRKQPLLTQYCDGKNVQCPEWMTQWGSKYLGDQGKTPYEILTYFYGTDIELVTAEQVTGSPASYPGYDLVAGSTGDEVSTVQEQLNRIARNYPLIPKVAVDGVFGNTTRESVKVFQQVFNLP
;
A
#
# COMPACT_ATOMS: atom_id res chain seq x y z
N PRO A 1 19.07 -16.97 14.49
CA PRO A 1 18.00 -17.15 13.49
C PRO A 1 16.66 -17.32 14.18
N PRO A 2 15.55 -16.86 13.56
CA PRO A 2 14.22 -17.03 14.14
C PRO A 2 13.90 -18.51 14.35
N LEU A 3 13.15 -18.80 15.43
CA LEU A 3 12.67 -20.16 15.69
C LEU A 3 11.68 -20.58 14.58
N GLU A 4 11.74 -21.85 14.19
CA GLU A 4 10.72 -22.46 13.34
C GLU A 4 9.33 -22.30 13.98
N TYR A 5 8.31 -21.99 13.18
CA TYR A 5 6.96 -21.77 13.69
C TYR A 5 6.41 -22.97 14.48
N SER A 6 6.75 -24.20 14.03
CA SER A 6 6.39 -25.45 14.71
C SER A 6 7.06 -25.64 16.08
N GLN A 7 8.13 -24.90 16.38
CA GLN A 7 8.89 -24.97 17.62
C GLN A 7 8.46 -23.89 18.64
N GLN A 8 7.54 -23.01 18.25
CA GLN A 8 7.10 -21.94 19.15
C GLN A 8 6.03 -22.46 20.12
N PRO A 9 6.18 -22.22 21.42
CA PRO A 9 5.14 -22.54 22.40
C PRO A 9 3.83 -21.81 22.10
N ILE A 10 2.69 -22.47 22.33
CA ILE A 10 1.35 -21.89 22.18
C ILE A 10 1.27 -20.60 23.01
N GLY A 11 0.87 -19.49 22.39
CA GLY A 11 0.70 -18.18 23.03
C GLY A 11 1.92 -17.26 22.98
N LYS A 12 3.03 -17.66 22.34
CA LYS A 12 4.18 -16.78 22.10
C LYS A 12 4.10 -16.05 20.76
N ILE A 13 4.81 -14.93 20.69
CA ILE A 13 4.99 -14.12 19.48
C ILE A 13 5.63 -14.99 18.39
N PRO A 14 5.06 -15.07 17.16
CA PRO A 14 5.55 -15.98 16.11
C PRO A 14 6.72 -15.40 15.31
N TYR A 15 7.42 -14.39 15.83
CA TYR A 15 8.58 -13.75 15.21
C TYR A 15 9.64 -13.41 16.25
N SER A 16 10.86 -13.24 15.80
CA SER A 16 11.96 -12.71 16.59
C SER A 16 12.08 -11.20 16.40
N LEU A 17 12.55 -10.49 17.43
CA LEU A 17 12.79 -9.05 17.41
C LEU A 17 14.27 -8.75 17.29
N TYR A 18 14.61 -7.79 16.44
CA TYR A 18 15.98 -7.31 16.24
C TYR A 18 16.00 -5.78 16.20
N ASP A 19 17.11 -5.23 16.67
CA ASP A 19 17.41 -3.82 16.52
C ASP A 19 18.54 -3.68 15.50
N LEU A 20 18.44 -2.63 14.66
CA LEU A 20 19.41 -2.35 13.61
C LEU A 20 19.97 -0.94 13.84
N ARG A 21 21.29 -0.84 13.88
CA ARG A 21 22.01 0.43 13.89
C ARG A 21 22.82 0.59 12.62
N ILE A 22 22.64 1.71 11.93
CA ILE A 22 23.34 2.05 10.71
C ILE A 22 24.14 3.33 10.94
N GLU A 23 25.44 3.27 10.62
CA GLU A 23 26.36 4.38 10.72
C GLU A 23 27.11 4.53 9.40
N ARG A 24 27.23 5.78 8.94
CA ARG A 24 28.02 6.15 7.77
C ARG A 24 28.61 7.52 7.99
N GLU A 25 29.89 7.69 7.67
CA GLU A 25 30.57 8.98 7.75
C GLU A 25 29.83 10.04 6.89
N GLY A 26 29.64 11.23 7.46
CA GLY A 26 28.86 12.31 6.81
C GLY A 26 27.35 12.20 6.92
N PHE A 27 26.81 11.16 7.55
CA PHE A 27 25.37 10.95 7.75
C PHE A 27 25.02 10.86 9.24
N GLN A 28 23.76 11.18 9.56
CA GLN A 28 23.22 10.91 10.89
C GLN A 28 23.07 9.39 11.07
N SER A 29 23.38 8.89 12.26
CA SER A 29 23.14 7.47 12.55
C SER A 29 21.63 7.19 12.59
N LEU A 30 21.24 6.03 12.05
CA LEU A 30 19.88 5.53 12.09
C LEU A 30 19.80 4.32 13.03
N MET A 31 18.83 4.36 13.94
CA MET A 31 18.46 3.24 14.80
C MET A 31 17.05 2.79 14.46
N VAL A 32 16.86 1.51 14.18
CA VAL A 32 15.54 0.89 13.97
C VAL A 32 15.34 -0.18 15.02
N ASN A 33 14.44 0.05 15.95
CA ASN A 33 14.17 -0.86 17.06
C ASN A 33 12.92 -1.71 16.77
N GLY A 34 12.98 -2.99 17.12
CA GLY A 34 11.84 -3.90 17.08
C GLY A 34 11.52 -4.45 15.69
N ILE A 35 12.51 -4.61 14.82
CA ILE A 35 12.34 -5.28 13.52
C ILE A 35 11.84 -6.70 13.75
N GLN A 36 10.71 -7.04 13.13
CA GLN A 36 10.04 -8.33 13.29
C GLN A 36 10.47 -9.27 12.16
N ILE A 37 11.05 -10.42 12.50
CA ILE A 37 11.51 -11.42 11.53
C ILE A 37 10.78 -12.73 11.78
N PHE A 38 9.95 -13.12 10.81
CA PHE A 38 9.28 -14.42 10.81
C PHE A 38 10.18 -15.54 10.29
N PRO A 39 9.99 -16.80 10.74
CA PRO A 39 10.68 -17.94 10.16
C PRO A 39 10.34 -18.06 8.66
N THR A 40 11.33 -18.43 7.86
CA THR A 40 11.21 -18.67 6.41
C THR A 40 10.73 -17.49 5.55
N GLN A 41 10.57 -16.30 6.13
CA GLN A 41 10.13 -15.10 5.41
C GLN A 41 11.24 -14.06 5.36
N THR A 42 11.41 -13.42 4.20
CA THR A 42 12.34 -12.32 4.04
C THR A 42 11.72 -11.01 4.54
N ALA A 43 12.34 -10.43 5.58
CA ALA A 43 12.00 -9.08 6.03
C ALA A 43 12.86 -8.05 5.30
N ILE A 44 12.23 -7.00 4.77
CA ILE A 44 12.88 -5.91 4.06
C ILE A 44 12.78 -4.65 4.91
N GLN A 45 13.92 -4.15 5.41
CA GLN A 45 14.01 -2.89 6.13
C GLN A 45 14.57 -1.82 5.21
N GLN A 46 13.73 -0.87 4.79
CA GLN A 46 14.18 0.31 4.07
C GLN A 46 14.80 1.30 5.06
N CYS A 47 15.96 1.83 4.70
CA CYS A 47 16.69 2.79 5.52
C CYS A 47 17.10 4.00 4.68
N PHE A 48 16.75 5.20 5.14
CA PHE A 48 17.13 6.47 4.52
C PHE A 48 18.07 7.21 5.46
N LEU A 49 19.29 7.45 5.03
CA LEU A 49 20.28 8.20 5.80
C LEU A 49 20.18 9.68 5.46
N ILE A 50 20.17 10.54 6.47
CA ILE A 50 20.13 11.99 6.37
C ILE A 50 21.56 12.51 6.49
N GLU A 51 22.00 13.36 5.55
CA GLU A 51 23.31 13.99 5.63
C GLU A 51 23.44 14.86 6.89
N SER A 52 24.55 14.70 7.60
CA SER A 52 24.86 15.52 8.77
C SER A 52 25.21 16.94 8.30
N SER A 53 24.34 17.91 8.57
CA SER A 53 24.73 19.30 8.41
C SER A 53 25.71 19.68 9.52
N ARG A 54 26.79 20.44 9.20
CA ARG A 54 27.85 20.89 10.15
C ARG A 54 27.32 21.63 11.39
N LYS A 55 26.03 21.96 11.48
CA LYS A 55 25.43 22.80 12.53
C LYS A 55 24.47 22.07 13.49
N VAL A 56 24.13 20.81 13.23
CA VAL A 56 23.25 20.04 14.14
C VAL A 56 24.08 18.91 14.71
N GLY A 57 24.25 18.90 16.03
CA GLY A 57 24.89 17.79 16.71
C GLY A 57 24.27 16.46 16.27
N SER A 58 25.07 15.42 16.19
CA SER A 58 24.68 14.09 15.66
C SER A 58 23.60 13.45 16.53
N ARG A 59 22.34 13.84 16.34
CA ARG A 59 21.21 13.14 16.92
C ARG A 59 20.90 11.95 16.03
N ALA A 60 20.85 10.75 16.63
CA ALA A 60 20.41 9.57 15.93
C ALA A 60 18.95 9.73 15.49
N ASP A 61 18.63 9.38 14.25
CA ASP A 61 17.25 9.17 13.85
C ASP A 61 16.78 7.81 14.38
N ILE A 62 15.64 7.78 15.08
CA ILE A 62 15.17 6.58 15.78
C ILE A 62 13.78 6.22 15.27
N ILE A 63 13.67 5.03 14.69
CA ILE A 63 12.42 4.40 14.30
C ILE A 63 12.10 3.31 15.32
N ASN A 64 10.93 3.38 15.96
CA ASN A 64 10.45 2.35 16.87
C ASN A 64 9.27 1.62 16.20
N ILE A 65 9.48 0.36 15.82
CA ILE A 65 8.47 -0.48 15.21
C ILE A 65 7.52 -0.98 16.28
N GLN A 66 6.23 -0.69 16.12
CA GLN A 66 5.19 -1.15 17.03
C GLN A 66 4.94 -2.65 16.85
N PRO A 67 4.49 -3.36 17.90
CA PRO A 67 4.08 -4.77 17.77
C PRO A 67 3.05 -4.95 16.66
N ASN A 68 3.03 -6.13 16.03
CA ASN A 68 1.95 -6.50 15.12
C ASN A 68 0.60 -6.46 15.85
N THR A 69 -0.48 -6.03 15.19
CA THR A 69 -1.80 -5.87 15.84
C THR A 69 -2.34 -7.16 16.44
N LEU A 70 -1.96 -8.31 15.90
CA LEU A 70 -2.38 -9.61 16.43
C LEU A 70 -1.76 -9.96 17.80
N ASN A 71 -0.71 -9.24 18.21
CA ASN A 71 -0.02 -9.43 19.50
C ASN A 71 0.03 -8.17 20.38
N GLY A 72 -0.19 -7.00 19.78
CA GLY A 72 -0.16 -5.73 20.50
C GLY A 72 -1.48 -5.45 21.24
N ASN A 73 -1.43 -4.51 22.18
CA ASN A 73 -2.62 -3.99 22.84
C ASN A 73 -3.15 -2.79 22.05
N TYR A 74 -4.11 -3.02 21.19
CA TYR A 74 -4.72 -2.02 20.34
C TYR A 74 -6.18 -1.79 20.71
N PRO A 75 -6.70 -0.55 20.59
CA PRO A 75 -8.11 -0.27 20.85
C PRO A 75 -9.02 -0.96 19.84
N ALA A 76 -10.24 -1.25 20.25
CA ALA A 76 -11.28 -1.72 19.35
C ALA A 76 -11.56 -0.68 18.26
N LYS A 77 -11.79 -1.15 17.03
CA LYS A 77 -12.21 -0.28 15.92
C LYS A 77 -13.62 0.26 16.20
N ILE A 78 -13.79 1.55 15.97
CA ILE A 78 -15.09 2.21 16.08
C ILE A 78 -15.94 1.81 14.88
N PRO A 79 -17.15 1.21 15.09
CA PRO A 79 -18.02 0.85 14.00
C PRO A 79 -18.49 2.07 13.21
N GLU A 80 -18.49 1.94 11.90
CA GLU A 80 -18.98 2.97 10.99
C GLU A 80 -19.98 2.37 10.01
N GLU A 81 -20.94 3.17 9.59
CA GLU A 81 -21.87 2.78 8.53
C GLU A 81 -21.14 2.57 7.20
N VAL A 82 -21.50 1.48 6.52
CA VAL A 82 -20.87 1.08 5.25
C VAL A 82 -21.26 2.03 4.12
N ASP A 83 -22.54 2.38 4.06
CA ASP A 83 -23.08 3.32 3.06
C ASP A 83 -22.96 4.76 3.57
N LYS A 84 -22.00 5.50 2.99
CA LYS A 84 -21.79 6.89 3.33
C LYS A 84 -22.31 7.79 2.21
N PRO A 85 -23.03 8.89 2.54
CA PRO A 85 -23.30 9.92 1.56
C PRO A 85 -21.96 10.49 1.09
N LEU A 86 -21.82 10.70 -0.22
CA LEU A 86 -20.67 11.41 -0.76
C LEU A 86 -20.75 12.87 -0.32
N PRO A 87 -19.71 13.42 0.33
CA PRO A 87 -19.66 14.83 0.65
C PRO A 87 -19.62 15.67 -0.63
N ALA A 88 -19.99 16.95 -0.52
CA ALA A 88 -19.71 17.87 -1.60
C ALA A 88 -18.21 17.89 -1.89
N PRO A 89 -17.77 17.81 -3.15
CA PRO A 89 -16.36 17.67 -3.49
C PRO A 89 -15.58 18.90 -3.01
N THR A 90 -14.58 18.70 -2.17
CA THR A 90 -13.69 19.76 -1.68
C THR A 90 -12.71 20.24 -2.76
N SER A 91 -12.46 19.39 -3.77
CA SER A 91 -11.59 19.70 -4.92
C SER A 91 -12.36 20.20 -6.16
N GLY A 92 -13.69 20.33 -6.09
CA GLY A 92 -14.53 20.69 -7.24
C GLY A 92 -14.70 19.59 -8.29
N VAL A 93 -14.09 18.43 -8.11
CA VAL A 93 -14.20 17.28 -9.02
C VAL A 93 -14.78 16.09 -8.28
N VAL A 94 -16.00 15.69 -8.63
CA VAL A 94 -16.54 14.38 -8.23
C VAL A 94 -15.88 13.35 -9.13
N LEU A 95 -15.03 12.50 -8.56
CA LEU A 95 -14.48 11.37 -9.29
C LEU A 95 -15.63 10.45 -9.70
N ALA A 96 -15.84 10.29 -10.99
CA ALA A 96 -16.88 9.41 -11.53
C ALA A 96 -16.64 7.93 -11.17
N LYS A 97 -15.38 7.57 -10.95
CA LYS A 97 -14.89 6.23 -10.59
C LYS A 97 -13.75 6.34 -9.58
N PRO A 98 -13.52 5.30 -8.74
CA PRO A 98 -12.35 5.25 -7.89
C PRO A 98 -11.05 5.30 -8.70
N VAL A 99 -10.10 6.11 -8.24
CA VAL A 99 -8.77 6.26 -8.82
C VAL A 99 -7.75 5.83 -7.77
N ILE A 100 -6.79 5.01 -8.17
CA ILE A 100 -5.66 4.65 -7.29
C ILE A 100 -4.71 5.85 -7.24
N PRO A 101 -4.45 6.43 -6.05
CA PRO A 101 -3.54 7.56 -5.96
C PRO A 101 -2.09 7.09 -6.03
N GLU A 102 -1.18 7.94 -6.50
CA GLU A 102 0.26 7.66 -6.40
C GLU A 102 0.75 7.76 -4.95
N PHE A 103 0.25 8.76 -4.22
CA PHE A 103 0.62 9.03 -2.83
C PHE A 103 -0.61 9.10 -1.94
N ILE A 104 -0.42 8.80 -0.68
CA ILE A 104 -1.41 8.95 0.39
C ILE A 104 -0.80 9.69 1.57
N THR A 105 -1.54 10.64 2.13
CA THR A 105 -1.14 11.36 3.34
C THR A 105 -1.80 10.72 4.55
N VAL A 106 -0.97 10.26 5.48
CA VAL A 106 -1.34 9.56 6.70
C VAL A 106 -1.14 10.48 7.89
N HIS A 107 -2.19 10.69 8.68
CA HIS A 107 -2.11 11.37 9.96
C HIS A 107 -1.61 10.42 11.04
N GLN A 108 -0.53 10.79 11.73
CA GLN A 108 0.12 9.91 12.72
C GLN A 108 -0.51 10.04 14.11
N GLY A 109 -1.81 9.88 14.20
CA GLY A 109 -2.58 9.98 15.44
C GLY A 109 -4.07 9.73 15.19
N SER A 110 -4.87 9.87 16.26
CA SER A 110 -6.34 9.86 16.11
C SER A 110 -6.81 11.12 15.37
N PRO A 111 -7.98 11.12 14.73
CA PRO A 111 -8.49 12.28 13.96
C PRO A 111 -8.61 13.56 14.78
N ASN A 112 -8.72 13.45 16.11
CA ASN A 112 -8.86 14.58 17.03
C ASN A 112 -7.51 15.08 17.57
N ASN A 113 -6.41 14.38 17.33
CA ASN A 113 -5.08 14.81 17.75
C ASN A 113 -4.50 15.84 16.77
N THR A 114 -4.76 17.11 16.98
CA THR A 114 -4.29 18.19 16.10
C THR A 114 -2.78 18.44 16.16
N SER A 115 -2.08 17.88 17.16
CA SER A 115 -0.62 18.00 17.31
C SER A 115 0.15 16.89 16.56
N ALA A 116 -0.54 15.84 16.12
CA ALA A 116 0.10 14.78 15.37
C ALA A 116 0.50 15.23 13.97
N SER A 117 1.66 14.77 13.51
CA SER A 117 2.18 15.09 12.18
C SER A 117 1.50 14.28 11.09
N ASN A 118 1.56 14.77 9.87
CA ASN A 118 1.19 14.03 8.68
C ASN A 118 2.44 13.55 7.95
N VAL A 119 2.37 12.37 7.35
CA VAL A 119 3.40 11.84 6.47
C VAL A 119 2.78 11.43 5.14
N THR A 120 3.43 11.79 4.03
CA THR A 120 3.00 11.39 2.70
C THR A 120 3.91 10.28 2.20
N VAL A 121 3.33 9.16 1.80
CA VAL A 121 4.03 7.97 1.31
C VAL A 121 3.41 7.51 0.00
N ARG A 122 4.13 6.67 -0.76
CA ARG A 122 3.53 6.03 -1.93
C ARG A 122 2.39 5.11 -1.49
N TYR A 123 1.31 5.10 -2.25
CA TYR A 123 0.12 4.31 -1.93
C TYR A 123 0.44 2.82 -1.76
N LYS A 124 1.23 2.22 -2.65
CA LYS A 124 1.63 0.82 -2.51
C LYS A 124 2.45 0.56 -1.25
N ASP A 125 3.35 1.48 -0.90
CA ASP A 125 4.17 1.35 0.32
C ASP A 125 3.31 1.47 1.57
N TYR A 126 2.25 2.30 1.54
CA TYR A 126 1.25 2.35 2.60
C TYR A 126 0.55 0.99 2.78
N ILE A 127 0.04 0.39 1.70
CA ILE A 127 -0.65 -0.91 1.76
C ILE A 127 0.30 -2.01 2.26
N LYS A 128 1.54 -2.07 1.76
CA LYS A 128 2.57 -3.01 2.21
C LYS A 128 2.88 -2.86 3.71
N ASN A 129 2.97 -1.63 4.18
CA ASN A 129 3.22 -1.30 5.57
C ASN A 129 2.08 -1.77 6.48
N VAL A 130 0.84 -1.41 6.13
CA VAL A 130 -0.36 -1.80 6.88
C VAL A 130 -0.49 -3.32 6.93
N ALA A 131 -0.42 -4.01 5.80
CA ALA A 131 -0.52 -5.46 5.75
C ALA A 131 0.57 -6.13 6.62
N SER A 132 1.81 -5.62 6.56
CA SER A 132 2.92 -6.11 7.41
C SER A 132 2.73 -5.80 8.89
N SER A 133 1.92 -4.79 9.24
CA SER A 133 1.60 -4.43 10.62
C SER A 133 0.46 -5.25 11.22
N GLU A 134 -0.43 -5.77 10.39
CA GLU A 134 -1.73 -6.28 10.83
C GLU A 134 -1.90 -7.78 10.63
N ILE A 135 -1.16 -8.42 9.72
CA ILE A 135 -1.24 -9.87 9.49
C ILE A 135 0.15 -10.49 9.51
N TYR A 136 0.21 -11.82 9.65
CA TYR A 136 1.50 -12.52 9.62
C TYR A 136 1.86 -12.95 8.20
N SER A 137 3.10 -12.70 7.82
CA SER A 137 3.65 -13.12 6.52
C SER A 137 3.73 -14.64 6.35
N THR A 138 3.59 -15.40 7.42
CA THR A 138 3.54 -16.86 7.41
C THR A 138 2.15 -17.45 7.17
N TRP A 139 1.13 -16.63 7.04
CA TRP A 139 -0.23 -17.10 6.76
C TRP A 139 -0.36 -17.61 5.31
N PRO A 140 -1.39 -18.46 5.01
CA PRO A 140 -1.67 -18.88 3.65
C PRO A 140 -1.81 -17.69 2.70
N GLU A 141 -1.33 -17.82 1.47
CA GLU A 141 -1.39 -16.75 0.46
C GLU A 141 -2.83 -16.26 0.24
N SER A 142 -3.80 -17.18 0.20
CA SER A 142 -5.22 -16.82 0.05
C SER A 142 -5.73 -15.93 1.19
N THR A 143 -5.27 -16.19 2.42
CA THR A 143 -5.58 -15.35 3.59
C THR A 143 -4.94 -13.97 3.46
N ILE A 144 -3.65 -13.92 3.10
CA ILE A 144 -2.93 -12.64 2.90
C ILE A 144 -3.63 -11.81 1.82
N ARG A 145 -3.95 -12.41 0.67
CA ARG A 145 -4.67 -11.73 -0.42
C ARG A 145 -6.04 -11.20 0.02
N ALA A 146 -6.84 -11.98 0.76
CA ALA A 146 -8.15 -11.53 1.25
C ALA A 146 -8.02 -10.31 2.17
N ASN A 147 -7.06 -10.31 3.10
CA ASN A 147 -6.80 -9.19 3.99
C ASN A 147 -6.27 -7.96 3.22
N VAL A 148 -5.38 -8.16 2.24
CA VAL A 148 -4.87 -7.06 1.40
C VAL A 148 -6.01 -6.43 0.57
N TYR A 149 -6.92 -7.21 -0.02
CA TYR A 149 -8.11 -6.67 -0.68
C TYR A 149 -8.98 -5.83 0.26
N ALA A 150 -9.16 -6.29 1.51
CA ALA A 150 -9.91 -5.54 2.51
C ALA A 150 -9.19 -4.21 2.86
N ILE A 151 -7.88 -4.22 3.08
CA ILE A 151 -7.07 -3.01 3.34
C ILE A 151 -7.16 -2.02 2.17
N ILE A 152 -7.02 -2.50 0.94
CA ILE A 152 -7.15 -1.69 -0.28
C ILE A 152 -8.53 -1.03 -0.36
N SER A 153 -9.58 -1.82 -0.19
CA SER A 153 -10.97 -1.35 -0.35
C SER A 153 -11.34 -0.33 0.72
N PHE A 154 -10.94 -0.58 1.97
CA PHE A 154 -11.11 0.38 3.06
C PHE A 154 -10.38 1.71 2.76
N THR A 155 -9.11 1.63 2.35
CA THR A 155 -8.31 2.80 2.02
C THR A 155 -8.93 3.60 0.87
N LEU A 156 -9.36 2.94 -0.20
CA LEU A 156 -10.00 3.59 -1.34
C LEU A 156 -11.38 4.15 -0.98
N ASN A 157 -12.12 3.53 -0.05
CA ASN A 157 -13.35 4.12 0.47
C ASN A 157 -13.08 5.47 1.13
N ARG A 158 -12.06 5.55 2.00
CA ARG A 158 -11.64 6.81 2.66
C ARG A 158 -11.31 7.91 1.66
N ILE A 159 -10.62 7.55 0.59
CA ILE A 159 -10.21 8.49 -0.47
C ILE A 159 -11.41 8.90 -1.31
N TYR A 160 -12.17 7.94 -1.81
CA TYR A 160 -13.30 8.16 -2.71
C TYR A 160 -14.43 8.97 -2.06
N THR A 161 -14.70 8.72 -0.78
CA THR A 161 -15.72 9.46 0.01
C THR A 161 -15.19 10.76 0.59
N GLU A 162 -13.93 11.14 0.35
CA GLU A 162 -13.25 12.28 0.96
C GLU A 162 -13.47 12.34 2.49
N TRP A 163 -13.51 11.19 3.16
CA TRP A 163 -13.97 11.05 4.54
C TRP A 163 -13.36 12.04 5.53
N TYR A 164 -12.06 12.27 5.45
CA TYR A 164 -11.36 13.25 6.29
C TYR A 164 -11.28 14.61 5.62
N ARG A 165 -11.03 14.67 4.33
CA ARG A 165 -10.93 15.93 3.60
C ARG A 165 -12.25 16.68 3.57
N GLY A 166 -13.37 15.99 3.41
CA GLY A 166 -14.72 16.55 3.53
C GLY A 166 -15.04 17.13 4.91
N LYS A 167 -14.25 16.77 5.94
CA LYS A 167 -14.30 17.32 7.30
C LYS A 167 -13.22 18.40 7.55
N GLY A 168 -12.63 18.96 6.49
CA GLY A 168 -11.61 20.01 6.58
C GLY A 168 -10.24 19.53 7.00
N LYS A 169 -9.95 18.21 6.98
CA LYS A 169 -8.63 17.67 7.29
C LYS A 169 -7.75 17.65 6.04
N ASN A 170 -6.43 17.76 6.22
CA ASN A 170 -5.43 17.77 5.15
C ASN A 170 -4.74 16.40 4.93
N TYR A 171 -5.43 15.31 5.26
CA TYR A 171 -4.97 13.94 5.09
C TYR A 171 -6.11 13.03 4.61
N GLN A 172 -5.77 11.86 4.07
CA GLN A 172 -6.76 10.89 3.58
C GLN A 172 -7.10 9.80 4.59
N ILE A 173 -6.16 9.46 5.49
CA ILE A 173 -6.30 8.35 6.44
C ILE A 173 -5.45 8.59 7.68
N THR A 174 -5.73 7.87 8.76
CA THR A 174 -4.96 7.92 10.01
C THR A 174 -4.20 6.61 10.27
N ASN A 175 -3.23 6.64 11.19
CA ASN A 175 -2.59 5.43 11.70
C ASN A 175 -3.24 4.90 12.99
N SER A 176 -4.41 5.41 13.35
CA SER A 176 -5.16 4.97 14.51
C SER A 176 -6.01 3.75 14.19
N THR A 177 -5.70 2.61 14.80
CA THR A 177 -6.43 1.35 14.59
C THR A 177 -7.89 1.41 15.05
N ALA A 178 -8.24 2.35 15.92
CA ALA A 178 -9.64 2.59 16.30
C ALA A 178 -10.47 3.17 15.14
N TYR A 179 -9.84 3.87 14.22
CA TYR A 179 -10.52 4.55 13.11
C TYR A 179 -10.18 3.91 11.76
N ASP A 180 -8.90 3.61 11.52
CA ASP A 180 -8.38 3.15 10.24
C ASP A 180 -7.44 1.94 10.42
N HIS A 181 -6.17 2.09 10.08
CA HIS A 181 -5.21 0.99 9.99
C HIS A 181 -3.99 1.18 10.89
N ALA A 182 -3.32 0.07 11.21
CA ALA A 182 -2.01 0.09 11.85
C ALA A 182 -0.92 0.45 10.84
N PHE A 183 -0.73 1.72 10.55
CA PHE A 183 0.41 2.19 9.78
C PHE A 183 1.54 2.61 10.74
N ASN A 184 2.75 2.09 10.52
CA ASN A 184 3.93 2.43 11.32
C ASN A 184 5.05 2.92 10.40
N TYR A 185 5.28 4.23 10.38
CA TYR A 185 6.27 4.83 9.48
C TYR A 185 7.67 4.23 9.71
N GLY A 186 8.30 3.78 8.62
CA GLY A 186 9.64 3.22 8.63
C GLY A 186 9.78 1.77 9.10
N ARG A 187 8.67 1.06 9.36
CA ARG A 187 8.74 -0.37 9.72
C ARG A 187 9.22 -1.25 8.57
N ASN A 188 9.77 -2.42 8.90
CA ASN A 188 10.07 -3.45 7.91
C ASN A 188 8.79 -4.03 7.28
N ILE A 189 8.88 -4.42 6.02
CA ILE A 189 7.85 -5.15 5.28
C ILE A 189 8.35 -6.56 4.95
N TYR A 190 7.47 -7.41 4.39
CA TYR A 190 7.82 -8.78 4.02
C TYR A 190 7.72 -8.96 2.51
N ASP A 191 8.64 -9.72 1.94
CA ASP A 191 8.78 -9.91 0.50
C ASP A 191 7.52 -10.50 -0.14
N ASN A 192 6.97 -11.58 0.44
CA ASN A 192 5.74 -12.20 -0.05
C ASN A 192 4.51 -11.26 0.04
N ILE A 193 4.36 -10.50 1.13
CA ILE A 193 3.30 -9.49 1.24
C ILE A 193 3.52 -8.39 0.20
N SER A 194 4.78 -7.96 0.00
CA SER A 194 5.13 -6.95 -1.00
C SER A 194 4.75 -7.40 -2.41
N ALA A 195 5.06 -8.65 -2.78
CA ALA A 195 4.72 -9.23 -4.06
C ALA A 195 3.19 -9.30 -4.27
N ILE A 196 2.44 -9.73 -3.26
CA ILE A 196 0.97 -9.76 -3.31
C ILE A 196 0.39 -8.37 -3.51
N VAL A 197 0.87 -7.36 -2.76
CA VAL A 197 0.40 -5.98 -2.93
C VAL A 197 0.72 -5.47 -4.34
N ASP A 198 1.92 -5.74 -4.87
CA ASP A 198 2.30 -5.33 -6.23
C ASP A 198 1.41 -5.96 -7.30
N ASP A 199 0.91 -7.17 -7.06
CA ASP A 199 0.00 -7.89 -7.97
C ASP A 199 -1.43 -7.30 -7.93
N ILE A 200 -1.96 -6.94 -6.75
CA ILE A 200 -3.38 -6.62 -6.58
C ILE A 200 -3.70 -5.19 -6.13
N PHE A 201 -2.71 -4.28 -6.03
CA PHE A 201 -2.88 -2.94 -5.45
C PHE A 201 -3.97 -2.07 -6.09
N SER A 202 -4.35 -2.36 -7.30
CA SER A 202 -5.37 -1.63 -8.06
C SER A 202 -6.75 -2.30 -8.04
N THR A 203 -6.88 -3.45 -7.37
CA THR A 203 -8.14 -4.20 -7.29
C THR A 203 -8.81 -4.01 -5.93
N TYR A 204 -10.07 -3.63 -5.94
CA TYR A 204 -10.85 -3.35 -4.73
C TYR A 204 -12.20 -4.05 -4.76
N ILE A 205 -12.83 -4.13 -3.60
CA ILE A 205 -14.15 -4.73 -3.39
C ILE A 205 -15.22 -3.64 -3.52
N ARG A 206 -16.31 -3.93 -4.21
CA ARG A 206 -17.53 -3.11 -4.20
C ARG A 206 -18.76 -3.99 -4.17
N ARG A 207 -19.92 -3.42 -3.81
CA ARG A 207 -21.22 -4.06 -4.00
C ARG A 207 -21.60 -4.03 -5.47
N TYR A 208 -22.31 -5.05 -5.96
CA TYR A 208 -22.85 -5.06 -7.32
C TYR A 208 -23.65 -3.77 -7.60
N GLY A 209 -23.42 -3.17 -8.75
CA GLY A 209 -24.07 -1.95 -9.19
C GLY A 209 -23.67 -0.67 -8.44
N ARG A 210 -22.80 -0.74 -7.43
CA ARG A 210 -22.26 0.43 -6.73
C ARG A 210 -20.92 0.85 -7.31
N LYS A 211 -20.64 2.16 -7.33
CA LYS A 211 -19.34 2.69 -7.74
C LYS A 211 -18.35 2.79 -6.58
N GLN A 212 -18.88 3.01 -5.38
CA GLN A 212 -18.09 3.22 -4.17
C GLN A 212 -17.34 1.95 -3.76
N PRO A 213 -16.02 2.03 -3.48
CA PRO A 213 -15.32 0.95 -2.79
C PRO A 213 -16.00 0.61 -1.46
N LEU A 214 -16.15 -0.66 -1.17
CA LEU A 214 -16.76 -1.11 0.08
C LEU A 214 -15.91 -0.67 1.27
N LEU A 215 -16.53 -0.14 2.31
CA LEU A 215 -15.87 0.09 3.60
C LEU A 215 -15.71 -1.26 4.32
N THR A 216 -14.64 -1.94 4.01
CA THR A 216 -14.30 -3.28 4.50
C THR A 216 -13.72 -3.21 5.90
N GLN A 217 -14.55 -2.96 6.90
CA GLN A 217 -14.13 -2.99 8.30
C GLN A 217 -13.76 -4.41 8.72
N TYR A 218 -12.76 -4.53 9.59
CA TYR A 218 -12.27 -5.79 10.13
C TYR A 218 -11.64 -5.62 11.52
N CYS A 219 -11.43 -6.69 12.23
CA CYS A 219 -10.66 -6.74 13.47
C CYS A 219 -9.91 -8.08 13.57
N ASP A 220 -9.11 -8.28 14.63
CA ASP A 220 -8.38 -9.52 14.80
C ASP A 220 -9.28 -10.72 15.14
N GLY A 221 -10.41 -10.49 15.84
CA GLY A 221 -11.37 -11.52 16.23
C GLY A 221 -10.96 -12.35 17.44
N LYS A 222 -9.87 -12.00 18.12
CA LYS A 222 -9.39 -12.62 19.37
C LYS A 222 -9.28 -11.62 20.51
N ASN A 223 -8.38 -10.63 20.36
CA ASN A 223 -8.16 -9.59 21.36
C ASN A 223 -9.26 -8.55 21.29
N VAL A 224 -9.78 -8.32 20.08
CA VAL A 224 -10.86 -7.40 19.79
C VAL A 224 -11.99 -8.16 19.10
N GLN A 225 -13.20 -8.08 19.63
CA GLN A 225 -14.42 -8.56 18.98
C GLN A 225 -14.99 -7.46 18.09
N CYS A 226 -15.52 -7.85 16.95
CA CYS A 226 -16.14 -6.93 16.00
C CYS A 226 -17.51 -7.46 15.52
N PRO A 227 -18.47 -6.55 15.23
CA PRO A 227 -19.77 -6.94 14.75
C PRO A 227 -19.68 -7.36 13.28
N GLU A 228 -20.06 -8.58 12.94
CA GLU A 228 -20.27 -9.10 11.57
C GLU A 228 -19.26 -8.65 10.47
N TRP A 229 -18.04 -8.27 10.89
CA TRP A 229 -16.94 -7.91 9.99
C TRP A 229 -16.02 -9.10 9.77
N MET A 230 -15.12 -8.94 8.79
CA MET A 230 -14.05 -9.92 8.64
C MET A 230 -13.16 -9.94 9.90
N THR A 231 -12.97 -11.15 10.45
CA THR A 231 -11.97 -11.36 11.48
C THR A 231 -10.68 -11.89 10.85
N GLN A 232 -9.54 -11.33 11.20
CA GLN A 232 -8.25 -11.74 10.63
C GLN A 232 -7.94 -13.21 10.96
N TRP A 233 -8.18 -13.64 12.19
CA TRP A 233 -8.02 -15.06 12.55
C TRP A 233 -9.07 -15.98 11.89
N GLY A 234 -10.28 -15.48 11.66
CA GLY A 234 -11.30 -16.22 10.89
C GLY A 234 -10.90 -16.38 9.43
N SER A 235 -10.34 -15.34 8.81
CA SER A 235 -9.81 -15.42 7.45
C SER A 235 -8.67 -16.42 7.33
N LYS A 236 -7.79 -16.49 8.37
CA LYS A 236 -6.75 -17.52 8.44
C LYS A 236 -7.35 -18.93 8.55
N TYR A 237 -8.32 -19.13 9.41
CA TYR A 237 -8.99 -20.41 9.54
C TYR A 237 -9.56 -20.92 8.21
N LEU A 238 -10.21 -20.04 7.44
CA LEU A 238 -10.74 -20.38 6.11
C LEU A 238 -9.62 -20.65 5.09
N GLY A 239 -8.54 -19.88 5.13
CA GLY A 239 -7.39 -20.10 4.27
C GLY A 239 -6.67 -21.43 4.55
N ASP A 240 -6.56 -21.83 5.83
CA ASP A 240 -6.03 -23.14 6.23
C ASP A 240 -6.88 -24.30 5.68
N GLN A 241 -8.17 -24.06 5.40
CA GLN A 241 -9.08 -25.02 4.77
C GLN A 241 -9.03 -24.97 3.22
N GLY A 242 -8.10 -24.21 2.65
CA GLY A 242 -7.94 -24.10 1.20
C GLY A 242 -8.95 -23.18 0.51
N LYS A 243 -9.67 -22.33 1.26
CA LYS A 243 -10.57 -21.33 0.69
C LYS A 243 -9.79 -20.30 -0.12
N THR A 244 -10.34 -19.93 -1.29
CA THR A 244 -9.82 -18.86 -2.14
C THR A 244 -10.02 -17.50 -1.49
N PRO A 245 -9.27 -16.46 -1.90
CA PRO A 245 -9.46 -15.11 -1.37
C PRO A 245 -10.91 -14.62 -1.54
N TYR A 246 -11.53 -14.91 -2.66
CA TYR A 246 -12.91 -14.50 -2.94
C TYR A 246 -13.93 -15.23 -2.05
N GLU A 247 -13.76 -16.53 -1.80
CA GLU A 247 -14.60 -17.27 -0.85
C GLU A 247 -14.47 -16.74 0.58
N ILE A 248 -13.26 -16.36 0.99
CA ILE A 248 -13.01 -15.73 2.30
C ILE A 248 -13.75 -14.39 2.38
N LEU A 249 -13.61 -13.55 1.37
CA LEU A 249 -14.27 -12.24 1.34
C LEU A 249 -15.79 -12.34 1.32
N THR A 250 -16.36 -13.24 0.51
CA THR A 250 -17.82 -13.44 0.44
C THR A 250 -18.39 -14.03 1.71
N TYR A 251 -17.63 -14.83 2.45
CA TYR A 251 -18.05 -15.35 3.75
C TYR A 251 -18.32 -14.23 4.75
N PHE A 252 -17.49 -13.18 4.76
CA PHE A 252 -17.62 -12.10 5.74
C PHE A 252 -18.42 -10.89 5.25
N TYR A 253 -18.28 -10.54 3.97
CA TYR A 253 -18.90 -9.33 3.43
C TYR A 253 -20.16 -9.59 2.59
N GLY A 254 -20.56 -10.87 2.45
CA GLY A 254 -21.74 -11.28 1.67
C GLY A 254 -21.41 -11.59 0.22
N THR A 255 -22.37 -12.24 -0.46
CA THR A 255 -22.19 -12.74 -1.84
C THR A 255 -22.53 -11.71 -2.91
N ASP A 256 -22.98 -10.53 -2.52
CA ASP A 256 -23.31 -9.41 -3.40
C ASP A 256 -22.13 -8.45 -3.66
N ILE A 257 -20.91 -8.95 -3.51
CA ILE A 257 -19.66 -8.21 -3.75
C ILE A 257 -18.95 -8.69 -5.01
N GLU A 258 -18.15 -7.81 -5.60
CA GLU A 258 -17.26 -8.10 -6.71
C GLU A 258 -15.89 -7.46 -6.50
N LEU A 259 -14.86 -8.09 -7.09
CA LEU A 259 -13.51 -7.52 -7.19
C LEU A 259 -13.40 -6.76 -8.50
N VAL A 260 -13.01 -5.50 -8.43
CA VAL A 260 -12.90 -4.60 -9.60
C VAL A 260 -11.53 -3.97 -9.64
N THR A 261 -10.88 -4.05 -10.79
CA THR A 261 -9.63 -3.34 -11.04
C THR A 261 -9.93 -1.89 -11.43
N ALA A 262 -9.28 -0.95 -10.78
CA ALA A 262 -9.42 0.47 -11.10
C ALA A 262 -8.86 0.77 -12.50
N GLU A 263 -9.62 1.53 -13.29
CA GLU A 263 -9.22 1.91 -14.65
C GLU A 263 -8.10 2.95 -14.67
N GLN A 264 -7.95 3.71 -13.57
CA GLN A 264 -6.99 4.81 -13.47
C GLN A 264 -6.10 4.65 -12.23
N VAL A 265 -4.79 4.78 -12.44
CA VAL A 265 -3.77 4.87 -11.41
C VAL A 265 -3.05 6.20 -11.59
N THR A 266 -3.16 7.10 -10.62
CA THR A 266 -2.49 8.40 -10.67
C THR A 266 -0.97 8.22 -10.62
N GLY A 267 -0.23 8.98 -11.41
CA GLY A 267 1.23 8.84 -11.53
C GLY A 267 1.69 7.68 -12.42
N SER A 268 0.76 6.83 -12.85
CA SER A 268 0.99 5.92 -13.97
C SER A 268 0.21 6.46 -15.16
N PRO A 269 0.84 6.73 -16.29
CA PRO A 269 0.12 7.07 -17.51
C PRO A 269 -0.92 6.00 -17.80
N ALA A 270 -2.06 6.37 -18.36
CA ALA A 270 -3.01 5.40 -18.87
C ALA A 270 -2.24 4.45 -19.81
N SER A 271 -2.14 3.18 -19.43
CA SER A 271 -1.48 2.17 -20.27
C SER A 271 -2.36 1.93 -21.48
N TYR A 272 -1.75 1.89 -22.65
CA TYR A 272 -2.35 1.59 -23.95
C TYR A 272 -3.58 2.45 -24.31
N PRO A 273 -3.46 3.36 -25.26
CA PRO A 273 -4.53 4.29 -25.64
C PRO A 273 -5.70 3.62 -26.38
N GLY A 274 -5.67 2.29 -26.58
CA GLY A 274 -6.67 1.55 -27.34
C GLY A 274 -6.33 1.42 -28.83
N TYR A 275 -5.19 1.94 -29.26
CA TYR A 275 -4.66 1.86 -30.63
C TYR A 275 -3.13 1.92 -30.62
N ASP A 276 -2.52 1.42 -31.69
CA ASP A 276 -1.06 1.40 -31.81
C ASP A 276 -0.50 2.79 -32.12
N LEU A 277 0.52 3.20 -31.35
CA LEU A 277 1.31 4.38 -31.65
C LEU A 277 2.43 4.01 -32.64
N VAL A 278 2.41 4.64 -33.78
CA VAL A 278 3.34 4.38 -34.89
C VAL A 278 4.06 5.66 -35.31
N ALA A 279 5.08 5.55 -36.14
CA ALA A 279 5.76 6.71 -36.69
C ALA A 279 4.75 7.64 -37.40
N GLY A 280 4.74 8.92 -37.01
CA GLY A 280 3.76 9.91 -37.46
C GLY A 280 2.58 10.11 -36.50
N SER A 281 2.37 9.29 -35.47
CA SER A 281 1.40 9.55 -34.41
C SER A 281 1.76 10.83 -33.65
N THR A 282 0.75 11.59 -33.25
CA THR A 282 0.92 12.84 -32.49
C THR A 282 -0.10 12.94 -31.35
N GLY A 283 0.23 13.66 -30.28
CA GLY A 283 -0.68 13.92 -29.17
C GLY A 283 -0.10 13.59 -27.79
N ASP A 284 -0.96 13.66 -26.78
CA ASP A 284 -0.59 13.50 -25.38
C ASP A 284 -0.12 12.07 -25.06
N GLU A 285 -0.65 11.08 -25.76
CA GLU A 285 -0.24 9.68 -25.62
C GLU A 285 1.20 9.46 -26.07
N VAL A 286 1.63 10.17 -27.14
CA VAL A 286 3.02 10.15 -27.59
C VAL A 286 3.92 10.85 -26.59
N SER A 287 3.50 12.02 -26.07
CA SER A 287 4.22 12.73 -25.01
C SER A 287 4.42 11.84 -23.79
N THR A 288 3.39 11.11 -23.41
CA THR A 288 3.43 10.14 -22.32
C THR A 288 4.48 9.05 -22.53
N VAL A 289 4.53 8.47 -23.73
CA VAL A 289 5.55 7.44 -24.08
C VAL A 289 6.96 8.04 -23.99
N GLN A 290 7.16 9.24 -24.53
CA GLN A 290 8.45 9.94 -24.50
C GLN A 290 8.92 10.23 -23.06
N GLU A 291 8.03 10.68 -22.19
CA GLU A 291 8.32 10.89 -20.76
C GLU A 291 8.74 9.59 -20.07
N GLN A 292 8.01 8.49 -20.33
CA GLN A 292 8.33 7.18 -19.75
C GLN A 292 9.67 6.63 -20.24
N LEU A 293 9.95 6.73 -21.51
CA LEU A 293 11.27 6.36 -22.07
C LEU A 293 12.40 7.13 -21.39
N ASN A 294 12.25 8.45 -21.23
CA ASN A 294 13.23 9.29 -20.54
C ASN A 294 13.38 8.93 -19.05
N ARG A 295 12.30 8.54 -18.39
CA ARG A 295 12.31 8.09 -16.99
C ARG A 295 13.07 6.77 -16.85
N ILE A 296 12.78 5.80 -17.74
CA ILE A 296 13.44 4.49 -17.75
C ILE A 296 14.92 4.62 -18.12
N ALA A 297 15.26 5.50 -19.08
CA ALA A 297 16.61 5.77 -19.51
C ALA A 297 17.55 6.27 -18.39
N ARG A 298 17.02 6.76 -17.27
CA ARG A 298 17.83 7.13 -16.10
C ARG A 298 18.53 5.91 -15.49
N ASN A 299 17.86 4.76 -15.48
CA ASN A 299 18.37 3.51 -14.92
C ASN A 299 18.91 2.57 -16.00
N TYR A 300 18.59 2.80 -17.27
CA TYR A 300 18.98 2.00 -18.42
C TYR A 300 19.60 2.92 -19.49
N PRO A 301 20.88 3.31 -19.34
CA PRO A 301 21.53 4.32 -20.21
C PRO A 301 21.64 3.96 -21.69
N LEU A 302 21.43 2.68 -22.05
CA LEU A 302 21.39 2.25 -23.44
C LEU A 302 20.16 2.78 -24.19
N ILE A 303 19.07 3.11 -23.48
CA ILE A 303 17.86 3.67 -24.06
C ILE A 303 18.09 5.17 -24.33
N PRO A 304 18.05 5.61 -25.60
CA PRO A 304 18.26 7.02 -25.93
C PRO A 304 17.17 7.90 -25.32
N LYS A 305 17.56 9.04 -24.74
CA LYS A 305 16.61 10.07 -24.33
C LYS A 305 16.02 10.77 -25.55
N VAL A 306 14.75 11.14 -25.47
CA VAL A 306 14.00 11.79 -26.57
C VAL A 306 13.42 13.13 -26.09
N ALA A 307 13.18 14.04 -27.02
CA ALA A 307 12.38 15.24 -26.75
C ALA A 307 10.93 14.82 -26.42
N VAL A 308 10.31 15.47 -25.45
CA VAL A 308 8.88 15.30 -25.15
C VAL A 308 8.12 16.36 -25.95
N ASP A 309 7.90 16.05 -27.21
CA ASP A 309 7.29 16.97 -28.20
C ASP A 309 5.91 16.48 -28.70
N GLY A 310 5.47 15.31 -28.22
CA GLY A 310 4.22 14.70 -28.65
C GLY A 310 4.22 14.22 -30.10
N VAL A 311 5.39 14.06 -30.74
CA VAL A 311 5.52 13.55 -32.11
C VAL A 311 6.30 12.23 -32.11
N PHE A 312 5.67 11.17 -32.57
CA PHE A 312 6.33 9.86 -32.73
C PHE A 312 7.23 9.86 -33.98
N GLY A 313 8.35 10.57 -33.85
CA GLY A 313 9.37 10.68 -34.88
C GLY A 313 10.39 9.53 -34.84
N ASN A 314 11.43 9.63 -35.69
CA ASN A 314 12.50 8.62 -35.76
C ASN A 314 13.25 8.45 -34.42
N THR A 315 13.49 9.52 -33.68
CA THR A 315 14.16 9.45 -32.36
C THR A 315 13.32 8.67 -31.35
N THR A 316 12.02 8.91 -31.31
CA THR A 316 11.09 8.17 -30.45
C THR A 316 11.05 6.68 -30.85
N ARG A 317 10.98 6.41 -32.14
CA ARG A 317 10.98 5.04 -32.68
C ARG A 317 12.26 4.27 -32.28
N GLU A 318 13.44 4.86 -32.45
CA GLU A 318 14.70 4.22 -32.06
C GLU A 318 14.78 3.98 -30.54
N SER A 319 14.32 4.93 -29.73
CA SER A 319 14.25 4.76 -28.28
C SER A 319 13.32 3.60 -27.88
N VAL A 320 12.13 3.50 -28.47
CA VAL A 320 11.20 2.36 -28.27
C VAL A 320 11.84 1.04 -28.68
N LYS A 321 12.50 1.00 -29.83
CA LYS A 321 13.18 -0.21 -30.32
C LYS A 321 14.28 -0.68 -29.33
N VAL A 322 15.10 0.23 -28.84
CA VAL A 322 16.13 -0.11 -27.84
C VAL A 322 15.49 -0.55 -26.54
N PHE A 323 14.41 0.10 -26.10
CA PHE A 323 13.63 -0.32 -24.94
C PHE A 323 13.13 -1.77 -25.09
N GLN A 324 12.51 -2.11 -26.24
CA GLN A 324 12.04 -3.46 -26.51
C GLN A 324 13.20 -4.47 -26.47
N GLN A 325 14.36 -4.14 -27.04
CA GLN A 325 15.55 -4.99 -27.02
C GLN A 325 16.09 -5.21 -25.59
N VAL A 326 16.19 -4.15 -24.78
CA VAL A 326 16.68 -4.22 -23.40
C VAL A 326 15.81 -5.13 -22.54
N PHE A 327 14.49 -5.10 -22.76
CA PHE A 327 13.52 -5.87 -21.98
C PHE A 327 13.03 -7.16 -22.67
N ASN A 328 13.66 -7.52 -23.78
CA ASN A 328 13.32 -8.71 -24.60
C ASN A 328 11.83 -8.79 -24.94
N LEU A 329 11.26 -7.64 -25.33
CA LEU A 329 9.88 -7.51 -25.78
C LEU A 329 9.78 -7.68 -27.31
N PRO A 330 8.63 -8.16 -27.85
CA PRO A 330 8.43 -8.30 -29.28
C PRO A 330 8.47 -6.98 -30.04
#